data_c961bdfb0f87c55763bd26e3c2d4d76b
#
_entry.id   c961bdfb0f87c55763bd26e3c2d4d76b
#
_cell.length_a   1.000
_cell.length_b   1.000
_cell.length_c   1.000
_cell.angle_alpha   90.00
_cell.angle_beta   90.00
_cell.angle_gamma   90.00
#
_symmetry.space_group_name_H-M   'P 1'
#
loop_
_entity.id
_entity.type
_entity.pdbx_description
1 polymer ?
#
loop_
_entity_poly.entity_id
_entity_poly.type
_entity_poly.pdbx_seq_one_letter_code
_entity_poly.pdbx_strand_id
1 'polypeptide(L)'
;MKFKIRKLTKKQETLKQNLIDAGYEPIIAHAFALRDYAYFEECYPVDLLDGMNIAVDYLVPKLINQEEICVVADYDADGATSCAIMVKGLRMLGQKDNVKYFIPDRMKHGYGLQPSVIDDMLNSYPNIKTIITVDNGISAIAGVDYAKEKGIDVVITDHHIEGDTRPNNAICILNPNKKDCQFPSKALAGCGVAFYLIKALRDKFKLLNNEEQLKKYNLEQQQIIKIAAQAPIAKLMDYLAIGTVADLVPLDNNNRLLVQYGIKRIRTNHSCVGVQAMLAALGFNESNVHKFSTADIAFKFAPSLNAIGRLDNMTSGVDLLLSEDFSDAIHYAINAIEFNKERKLIERTMVDSATEEMERNIVKEAQKDNQFSCALIVPNGHEGVVGIVASRIKEKLYIPTILFVEIEETHNGKELIKGSGRSIDGLHIRDAIAYVCSKSPDCVVKYGGHAMAAGLTIVKDKLPDFQKYFEEYCRTIFNEKPSMEHLVDDNLDLSTVSVNDIYQLNSEIWGQGFTTPIYYGKFTIQSQKILNDKQTGKPAHLKMLLEQKGTGITVDAIWFRHNKMFINHEIELVYQLQVNDFLGNQTMQLLVQDGMECE
;
A
#
# COMPACT_ATOMS: atom_id res chain seq x y z
N MET A 1 -22.04 6.89 16.83
CA MET A 1 -20.55 7.00 16.85
C MET A 1 -20.01 6.42 18.14
N LYS A 2 -18.99 5.54 18.09
CA LYS A 2 -18.26 5.06 19.27
C LYS A 2 -16.82 5.56 19.18
N PHE A 3 -16.28 6.06 20.28
CA PHE A 3 -14.87 6.48 20.32
C PHE A 3 -14.28 6.32 21.72
N LYS A 4 -12.94 6.22 21.75
CA LYS A 4 -12.15 6.15 22.97
C LYS A 4 -10.99 7.12 22.89
N ILE A 5 -10.88 8.04 23.84
CA ILE A 5 -9.74 8.95 23.93
C ILE A 5 -8.54 8.18 24.51
N ARG A 6 -7.42 8.22 23.82
CA ARG A 6 -6.15 7.64 24.27
C ARG A 6 -5.63 8.46 25.48
N LYS A 7 -5.04 7.76 26.42
CA LYS A 7 -4.38 8.41 27.57
C LYS A 7 -2.90 8.06 27.51
N LEU A 8 -2.06 9.07 27.70
CA LEU A 8 -0.62 8.85 27.84
C LEU A 8 -0.34 8.03 29.10
N THR A 9 0.56 7.07 28.97
CA THR A 9 1.22 6.42 30.10
C THR A 9 2.29 7.36 30.69
N LYS A 10 2.78 7.10 31.89
CA LYS A 10 3.87 7.90 32.48
C LYS A 10 5.12 7.95 31.59
N LYS A 11 5.46 6.84 30.91
CA LYS A 11 6.57 6.78 29.94
C LYS A 11 6.31 7.71 28.75
N GLN A 12 5.10 7.70 28.22
CA GLN A 12 4.70 8.54 27.09
C GLN A 12 4.60 10.02 27.47
N GLU A 13 4.21 10.37 28.71
CA GLU A 13 4.26 11.75 29.21
C GLU A 13 5.70 12.27 29.25
N THR A 14 6.64 11.45 29.73
CA THR A 14 8.07 11.78 29.69
C THR A 14 8.56 11.95 28.26
N LEU A 15 8.16 11.06 27.35
CA LEU A 15 8.52 11.18 25.93
C LEU A 15 7.96 12.46 25.30
N LYS A 16 6.67 12.81 25.58
CA LYS A 16 6.08 14.07 25.13
C LYS A 16 6.91 15.27 25.57
N GLN A 17 7.31 15.31 26.86
CA GLN A 17 8.10 16.42 27.38
C GLN A 17 9.47 16.49 26.69
N ASN A 18 10.17 15.36 26.54
CA ASN A 18 11.46 15.32 25.84
C ASN A 18 11.36 15.81 24.39
N LEU A 19 10.25 15.50 23.70
CA LEU A 19 10.02 15.99 22.33
C LEU A 19 9.78 17.51 22.31
N ILE A 20 9.02 18.05 23.26
CA ILE A 20 8.84 19.50 23.40
C ILE A 20 10.18 20.19 23.67
N ASP A 21 10.98 19.64 24.58
CA ASP A 21 12.32 20.18 24.92
C ASP A 21 13.28 20.09 23.71
N ALA A 22 13.06 19.14 22.80
CA ALA A 22 13.78 19.01 21.53
C ALA A 22 13.24 19.93 20.41
N GLY A 23 12.20 20.75 20.70
CA GLY A 23 11.68 21.76 19.80
C GLY A 23 10.49 21.32 18.92
N TYR A 24 9.88 20.18 19.20
CA TYR A 24 8.61 19.80 18.55
C TYR A 24 7.44 20.59 19.12
N GLU A 25 6.52 21.00 18.25
CA GLU A 25 5.26 21.62 18.68
C GLU A 25 4.47 20.67 19.61
N PRO A 26 3.78 21.20 20.65
CA PRO A 26 3.08 20.39 21.64
C PRO A 26 2.09 19.38 21.05
N ILE A 27 1.38 19.74 19.96
CA ILE A 27 0.43 18.87 19.27
C ILE A 27 1.14 17.69 18.58
N ILE A 28 2.31 17.92 18.00
CA ILE A 28 3.12 16.88 17.35
C ILE A 28 3.74 15.98 18.42
N ALA A 29 4.31 16.57 19.47
CA ALA A 29 4.91 15.84 20.58
C ALA A 29 3.89 14.90 21.26
N HIS A 30 2.64 15.35 21.43
CA HIS A 30 1.56 14.53 21.97
C HIS A 30 1.21 13.36 21.05
N ALA A 31 1.01 13.63 19.77
CA ALA A 31 0.70 12.60 18.76
C ALA A 31 1.83 11.57 18.63
N PHE A 32 3.07 11.99 18.68
CA PHE A 32 4.25 11.13 18.65
C PHE A 32 4.38 10.28 19.90
N ALA A 33 4.15 10.86 21.07
CA ALA A 33 4.19 10.13 22.33
C ALA A 33 3.14 9.01 22.40
N LEU A 34 1.91 9.26 21.92
CA LEU A 34 0.85 8.24 21.84
C LEU A 34 1.19 7.07 20.92
N ARG A 35 2.20 7.24 20.03
CA ARG A 35 2.66 6.22 19.06
C ARG A 35 4.03 5.67 19.42
N ASP A 36 4.51 5.92 20.65
CA ASP A 36 5.83 5.47 21.13
C ASP A 36 6.96 5.82 20.13
N TYR A 37 6.91 7.05 19.59
CA TYR A 37 7.91 7.51 18.63
C TYR A 37 9.33 7.34 19.17
N ALA A 38 10.19 6.76 18.34
CA ALA A 38 11.62 6.71 18.59
C ALA A 38 12.37 7.39 17.44
N TYR A 39 13.31 8.24 17.79
CA TYR A 39 14.21 8.84 16.82
C TYR A 39 15.18 7.77 16.30
N PHE A 40 15.31 7.69 14.98
CA PHE A 40 16.20 6.77 14.30
C PHE A 40 17.13 7.58 13.40
N GLU A 41 18.45 7.40 13.56
CA GLU A 41 19.46 8.11 12.76
C GLU A 41 19.83 7.34 11.51
N GLU A 42 19.87 6.01 11.61
CA GLU A 42 20.28 5.13 10.52
C GLU A 42 19.34 3.95 10.37
N CYS A 43 19.17 3.47 9.14
CA CYS A 43 18.45 2.24 8.86
C CYS A 43 19.21 1.03 9.39
N TYR A 44 18.51 -0.08 9.64
CA TYR A 44 19.14 -1.31 10.11
C TYR A 44 20.26 -1.76 9.17
N PRO A 45 21.33 -2.38 9.71
CA PRO A 45 22.41 -2.96 8.92
C PRO A 45 21.90 -4.01 7.92
N VAL A 46 22.49 -4.02 6.72
CA VAL A 46 22.05 -4.91 5.62
C VAL A 46 22.30 -6.39 5.91
N ASP A 47 23.35 -6.70 6.66
CA ASP A 47 23.78 -8.05 7.03
C ASP A 47 22.83 -8.74 8.02
N LEU A 48 21.94 -8.00 8.67
CA LEU A 48 20.89 -8.57 9.51
C LEU A 48 19.78 -9.25 8.67
N LEU A 49 19.66 -8.92 7.38
CA LEU A 49 18.71 -9.58 6.50
C LEU A 49 19.29 -10.92 6.04
N ASP A 50 18.73 -11.98 6.57
CA ASP A 50 19.22 -13.34 6.31
C ASP A 50 19.25 -13.69 4.82
N GLY A 51 20.37 -14.31 4.38
CA GLY A 51 20.66 -14.61 2.97
C GLY A 51 21.41 -13.50 2.24
N MET A 52 21.60 -12.31 2.84
CA MET A 52 22.22 -11.16 2.17
C MET A 52 23.65 -11.46 1.70
N ASN A 53 24.48 -12.08 2.54
CA ASN A 53 25.85 -12.42 2.17
C ASN A 53 25.89 -13.41 0.98
N ILE A 54 24.96 -14.39 0.96
CA ILE A 54 24.86 -15.36 -0.15
C ILE A 54 24.48 -14.61 -1.45
N ALA A 55 23.50 -13.71 -1.39
CA ALA A 55 23.10 -12.90 -2.53
C ALA A 55 24.25 -12.04 -3.08
N VAL A 56 24.99 -11.37 -2.19
CA VAL A 56 26.11 -10.51 -2.55
C VAL A 56 27.26 -11.33 -3.15
N ASP A 57 27.65 -12.44 -2.53
CA ASP A 57 28.75 -13.28 -3.02
C ASP A 57 28.39 -13.97 -4.35
N TYR A 58 27.11 -14.25 -4.60
CA TYR A 58 26.63 -14.78 -5.87
C TYR A 58 26.56 -13.70 -6.98
N LEU A 59 26.00 -12.52 -6.67
CA LEU A 59 25.72 -11.49 -7.68
C LEU A 59 26.96 -10.66 -8.06
N VAL A 60 27.87 -10.35 -7.13
CA VAL A 60 29.02 -9.48 -7.39
C VAL A 60 29.90 -10.00 -8.53
N PRO A 61 30.32 -11.29 -8.61
CA PRO A 61 31.04 -11.80 -9.74
C PRO A 61 30.30 -11.64 -11.08
N LYS A 62 28.99 -11.89 -11.10
CA LYS A 62 28.14 -11.74 -12.29
C LYS A 62 28.09 -10.29 -12.78
N LEU A 63 27.96 -9.35 -11.85
CA LEU A 63 27.99 -7.91 -12.15
C LEU A 63 29.36 -7.48 -12.71
N ILE A 64 30.46 -7.98 -12.14
CA ILE A 64 31.83 -7.70 -12.64
C ILE A 64 32.01 -8.27 -14.03
N ASN A 65 31.44 -9.44 -14.33
CA ASN A 65 31.53 -10.11 -15.61
C ASN A 65 30.46 -9.64 -16.63
N GLN A 66 29.62 -8.67 -16.28
CA GLN A 66 28.57 -8.14 -17.15
C GLN A 66 27.59 -9.22 -17.65
N GLU A 67 27.25 -10.21 -16.80
CA GLU A 67 26.26 -11.24 -17.13
C GLU A 67 24.85 -10.65 -17.18
N GLU A 68 24.02 -11.17 -18.09
CA GLU A 68 22.62 -10.73 -18.21
C GLU A 68 21.79 -11.20 -17.01
N ILE A 69 21.02 -10.27 -16.42
CA ILE A 69 20.13 -10.51 -15.29
C ILE A 69 18.72 -10.02 -15.67
N CYS A 70 17.69 -10.81 -15.38
CA CYS A 70 16.30 -10.39 -15.51
C CYS A 70 15.65 -10.17 -14.14
N VAL A 71 15.05 -9.00 -13.96
CA VAL A 71 14.24 -8.67 -12.79
C VAL A 71 12.78 -9.04 -13.08
N VAL A 72 12.19 -9.92 -12.27
CA VAL A 72 10.78 -10.31 -12.39
C VAL A 72 10.02 -9.75 -11.21
N ALA A 73 9.11 -8.81 -11.47
CA ALA A 73 8.41 -8.05 -10.44
C ALA A 73 6.94 -8.45 -10.30
N ASP A 74 6.31 -8.09 -9.18
CA ASP A 74 4.85 -8.09 -9.07
C ASP A 74 4.23 -6.94 -9.87
N TYR A 75 2.91 -7.00 -10.07
CA TYR A 75 2.13 -6.11 -10.96
C TYR A 75 1.42 -4.96 -10.22
N ASP A 76 1.81 -4.63 -9.00
CA ASP A 76 1.29 -3.47 -8.26
C ASP A 76 2.32 -2.35 -8.08
N ALA A 77 1.99 -1.32 -7.30
CA ALA A 77 2.88 -0.18 -7.11
C ALA A 77 4.15 -0.52 -6.33
N ASP A 78 4.11 -1.47 -5.38
CA ASP A 78 5.32 -1.91 -4.68
C ASP A 78 6.20 -2.76 -5.62
N GLY A 79 5.61 -3.68 -6.39
CA GLY A 79 6.32 -4.44 -7.41
C GLY A 79 6.95 -3.52 -8.47
N ALA A 80 6.23 -2.51 -8.97
CA ALA A 80 6.75 -1.56 -9.94
C ALA A 80 7.91 -0.71 -9.38
N THR A 81 7.79 -0.21 -8.14
CA THR A 81 8.86 0.56 -7.49
C THR A 81 10.04 -0.32 -7.11
N SER A 82 9.81 -1.56 -6.70
CA SER A 82 10.83 -2.58 -6.46
C SER A 82 11.63 -2.87 -7.73
N CYS A 83 10.93 -3.03 -8.86
CA CYS A 83 11.53 -3.21 -10.18
C CYS A 83 12.40 -2.00 -10.56
N ALA A 84 11.87 -0.78 -10.39
CA ALA A 84 12.61 0.44 -10.69
C ALA A 84 13.86 0.59 -9.81
N ILE A 85 13.78 0.27 -8.51
CA ILE A 85 14.93 0.27 -7.60
C ILE A 85 15.99 -0.76 -8.04
N MET A 86 15.56 -2.00 -8.34
CA MET A 86 16.49 -3.05 -8.72
C MET A 86 17.14 -2.74 -10.05
N VAL A 87 16.37 -2.42 -11.10
CA VAL A 87 16.89 -2.15 -12.45
C VAL A 87 17.80 -0.91 -12.45
N LYS A 88 17.35 0.23 -11.91
CA LYS A 88 18.18 1.46 -11.84
C LYS A 88 19.38 1.26 -10.91
N GLY A 89 19.20 0.56 -9.80
CA GLY A 89 20.28 0.24 -8.87
C GLY A 89 21.38 -0.57 -9.55
N LEU A 90 21.03 -1.65 -10.23
CA LEU A 90 21.99 -2.46 -10.97
C LEU A 90 22.66 -1.68 -12.13
N ARG A 91 21.89 -0.83 -12.84
CA ARG A 91 22.47 0.06 -13.87
C ARG A 91 23.46 1.06 -13.26
N MET A 92 23.20 1.61 -12.09
CA MET A 92 24.14 2.47 -11.34
C MET A 92 25.38 1.70 -10.89
N LEU A 93 25.26 0.39 -10.65
CA LEU A 93 26.39 -0.50 -10.35
C LEU A 93 27.17 -0.96 -11.61
N GLY A 94 26.95 -0.35 -12.77
CA GLY A 94 27.68 -0.58 -13.99
C GLY A 94 27.01 -1.52 -15.00
N GLN A 95 25.78 -1.97 -14.73
CA GLN A 95 25.03 -2.92 -15.58
C GLN A 95 24.10 -2.19 -16.56
N LYS A 96 24.61 -1.36 -17.47
CA LYS A 96 23.76 -0.50 -18.31
C LYS A 96 22.77 -1.28 -19.17
N ASP A 97 23.23 -2.23 -19.98
CA ASP A 97 22.43 -2.92 -21.01
C ASP A 97 22.08 -4.37 -20.64
N ASN A 98 22.72 -4.92 -19.61
CA ASN A 98 22.62 -6.33 -19.22
C ASN A 98 21.52 -6.60 -18.18
N VAL A 99 20.78 -5.55 -17.73
CA VAL A 99 19.64 -5.71 -16.85
C VAL A 99 18.35 -5.59 -17.64
N LYS A 100 17.65 -6.70 -17.72
CA LYS A 100 16.30 -6.81 -18.30
C LYS A 100 15.26 -6.84 -17.17
N TYR A 101 14.01 -6.62 -17.50
CA TYR A 101 12.89 -6.81 -16.55
C TYR A 101 11.71 -7.44 -17.26
N PHE A 102 10.88 -8.14 -16.50
CA PHE A 102 9.67 -8.78 -16.97
C PHE A 102 8.58 -8.63 -15.92
N ILE A 103 7.42 -8.12 -16.34
CA ILE A 103 6.26 -7.96 -15.46
C ILE A 103 5.19 -8.96 -15.91
N PRO A 104 4.82 -9.93 -15.06
CA PRO A 104 3.75 -10.88 -15.38
C PRO A 104 2.43 -10.16 -15.62
N ASP A 105 1.69 -10.61 -16.62
CA ASP A 105 0.31 -10.19 -16.82
C ASP A 105 -0.58 -10.89 -15.78
N ARG A 106 -1.24 -10.09 -14.95
CA ARG A 106 -2.11 -10.57 -13.86
C ARG A 106 -3.22 -11.50 -14.33
N MET A 107 -3.79 -11.22 -15.50
CA MET A 107 -4.91 -11.98 -16.05
C MET A 107 -4.45 -13.30 -16.68
N LYS A 108 -3.24 -13.30 -17.27
CA LYS A 108 -2.67 -14.47 -17.96
C LYS A 108 -1.92 -15.42 -17.04
N HIS A 109 -1.06 -14.87 -16.16
CA HIS A 109 -0.09 -15.66 -15.40
C HIS A 109 -0.50 -15.91 -13.94
N GLY A 110 -1.43 -15.10 -13.42
CA GLY A 110 -1.73 -15.08 -11.98
C GLY A 110 -0.63 -14.39 -11.17
N TYR A 111 -0.38 -14.88 -9.96
CA TYR A 111 0.56 -14.26 -9.01
C TYR A 111 1.91 -14.96 -8.98
N GLY A 112 2.99 -14.15 -8.92
CA GLY A 112 4.35 -14.58 -8.65
C GLY A 112 5.05 -15.27 -9.83
N LEU A 113 6.25 -15.79 -9.57
CA LEU A 113 7.05 -16.50 -10.57
C LEU A 113 6.45 -17.88 -10.85
N GLN A 114 5.76 -18.02 -11.98
CA GLN A 114 5.19 -19.27 -12.47
C GLN A 114 6.01 -19.82 -13.65
N PRO A 115 5.92 -21.13 -13.99
CA PRO A 115 6.57 -21.69 -15.20
C PRO A 115 6.23 -20.92 -16.48
N SER A 116 4.97 -20.52 -16.66
CA SER A 116 4.53 -19.71 -17.82
C SER A 116 5.17 -18.33 -17.90
N VAL A 117 5.47 -17.70 -16.75
CA VAL A 117 6.21 -16.44 -16.67
C VAL A 117 7.64 -16.62 -17.19
N ILE A 118 8.29 -17.74 -16.82
CA ILE A 118 9.64 -18.06 -17.26
C ILE A 118 9.68 -18.32 -18.76
N ASP A 119 8.70 -19.06 -19.30
CA ASP A 119 8.64 -19.31 -20.74
C ASP A 119 8.45 -18.01 -21.54
N ASP A 120 7.53 -17.14 -21.12
CA ASP A 120 7.31 -15.85 -21.80
C ASP A 120 8.51 -14.90 -21.65
N MET A 121 9.17 -14.90 -20.50
CA MET A 121 10.42 -14.15 -20.30
C MET A 121 11.53 -14.66 -21.23
N LEU A 122 11.71 -15.99 -21.35
CA LEU A 122 12.72 -16.58 -22.23
C LEU A 122 12.43 -16.34 -23.71
N ASN A 123 11.15 -16.23 -24.12
CA ASN A 123 10.79 -15.82 -25.48
C ASN A 123 11.30 -14.40 -25.78
N SER A 124 11.33 -13.52 -24.80
CA SER A 124 11.83 -12.14 -24.94
C SER A 124 13.34 -12.03 -24.73
N TYR A 125 13.90 -12.83 -23.82
CA TYR A 125 15.29 -12.77 -23.36
C TYR A 125 15.91 -14.19 -23.27
N PRO A 126 16.26 -14.83 -24.39
CA PRO A 126 16.65 -16.25 -24.42
C PRO A 126 17.97 -16.57 -23.70
N ASN A 127 18.82 -15.57 -23.46
CA ASN A 127 20.16 -15.76 -22.88
C ASN A 127 20.20 -15.62 -21.35
N ILE A 128 19.08 -15.28 -20.71
CA ILE A 128 19.02 -15.08 -19.25
C ILE A 128 19.40 -16.36 -18.51
N LYS A 129 20.33 -16.21 -17.55
CA LYS A 129 20.76 -17.28 -16.64
C LYS A 129 20.54 -16.92 -15.16
N THR A 130 20.17 -15.69 -14.87
CA THR A 130 19.89 -15.22 -13.51
C THR A 130 18.61 -14.41 -13.49
N ILE A 131 17.69 -14.81 -12.62
CA ILE A 131 16.48 -14.06 -12.29
C ILE A 131 16.66 -13.48 -10.88
N ILE A 132 16.27 -12.22 -10.70
CA ILE A 132 16.02 -11.62 -9.39
C ILE A 132 14.52 -11.33 -9.31
N THR A 133 13.78 -12.00 -8.41
CA THR A 133 12.41 -11.62 -8.15
C THR A 133 12.36 -10.45 -7.19
N VAL A 134 11.42 -9.54 -7.40
CA VAL A 134 11.19 -8.40 -6.50
C VAL A 134 9.73 -8.33 -6.13
N ASP A 135 9.44 -8.21 -4.85
CA ASP A 135 8.09 -8.18 -4.28
C ASP A 135 7.26 -9.45 -4.56
N ASN A 136 7.93 -10.54 -4.87
CA ASN A 136 7.32 -11.87 -5.03
C ASN A 136 8.39 -12.96 -4.92
N GLY A 137 7.95 -14.21 -4.76
CA GLY A 137 8.83 -15.35 -4.89
C GLY A 137 8.84 -16.30 -3.70
N ILE A 138 8.50 -15.87 -2.47
CA ILE A 138 8.53 -16.74 -1.27
C ILE A 138 7.64 -17.99 -1.40
N SER A 139 6.60 -17.92 -2.19
CA SER A 139 5.67 -19.03 -2.48
C SER A 139 5.86 -19.67 -3.86
N ALA A 140 6.85 -19.22 -4.65
CA ALA A 140 7.04 -19.59 -6.06
C ALA A 140 7.80 -20.90 -6.26
N ILE A 141 7.44 -21.98 -5.54
CA ILE A 141 8.16 -23.26 -5.57
C ILE A 141 8.23 -23.81 -7.00
N ALA A 142 7.08 -23.97 -7.67
CA ALA A 142 7.01 -24.54 -9.00
C ALA A 142 7.80 -23.72 -10.06
N GLY A 143 7.76 -22.37 -9.95
CA GLY A 143 8.51 -21.51 -10.83
C GLY A 143 10.02 -21.60 -10.62
N VAL A 144 10.48 -21.66 -9.36
CA VAL A 144 11.91 -21.79 -9.03
C VAL A 144 12.44 -23.16 -9.46
N ASP A 145 11.67 -24.23 -9.25
CA ASP A 145 12.05 -25.57 -9.67
C ASP A 145 12.17 -25.64 -11.21
N TYR A 146 11.19 -25.06 -11.91
CA TYR A 146 11.20 -24.98 -13.37
C TYR A 146 12.38 -24.11 -13.91
N ALA A 147 12.68 -22.97 -13.25
CA ALA A 147 13.86 -22.18 -13.60
C ALA A 147 15.14 -23.01 -13.51
N LYS A 148 15.28 -23.79 -12.43
CA LYS A 148 16.43 -24.68 -12.22
C LYS A 148 16.54 -25.74 -13.32
N GLU A 149 15.43 -26.35 -13.74
CA GLU A 149 15.41 -27.31 -14.86
C GLU A 149 15.90 -26.68 -16.17
N LYS A 150 15.61 -25.37 -16.37
CA LYS A 150 16.10 -24.59 -17.52
C LYS A 150 17.54 -24.09 -17.36
N GLY A 151 18.20 -24.37 -16.24
CA GLY A 151 19.55 -23.89 -15.94
C GLY A 151 19.60 -22.39 -15.63
N ILE A 152 18.54 -21.86 -15.01
CA ILE A 152 18.41 -20.48 -14.57
C ILE A 152 18.43 -20.43 -13.05
N ASP A 153 19.30 -19.63 -12.50
CA ASP A 153 19.40 -19.37 -11.07
C ASP A 153 18.42 -18.27 -10.64
N VAL A 154 17.82 -18.43 -9.47
CA VAL A 154 16.86 -17.46 -8.93
C VAL A 154 17.33 -16.92 -7.59
N VAL A 155 17.44 -15.60 -7.47
CA VAL A 155 17.59 -14.85 -6.23
C VAL A 155 16.25 -14.23 -5.90
N ILE A 156 15.69 -14.53 -4.73
CA ILE A 156 14.38 -14.03 -4.31
C ILE A 156 14.55 -12.82 -3.39
N THR A 157 13.89 -11.69 -3.74
CA THR A 157 13.65 -10.57 -2.81
C THR A 157 12.15 -10.40 -2.63
N ASP A 158 11.66 -10.59 -1.42
CA ASP A 158 10.24 -10.61 -1.10
C ASP A 158 10.01 -10.16 0.34
N HIS A 159 8.78 -9.84 0.71
CA HIS A 159 8.39 -9.48 2.05
C HIS A 159 7.11 -10.19 2.53
N HIS A 160 6.47 -10.94 1.65
CA HIS A 160 5.26 -11.69 1.99
C HIS A 160 5.52 -12.76 3.03
N ILE A 161 4.46 -13.14 3.76
CA ILE A 161 4.56 -14.15 4.82
C ILE A 161 4.88 -15.51 4.21
N GLU A 162 5.88 -16.18 4.78
CA GLU A 162 6.27 -17.53 4.41
C GLU A 162 5.14 -18.55 4.69
N GLY A 163 4.87 -19.41 3.70
CA GLY A 163 3.96 -20.53 3.87
C GLY A 163 4.55 -21.70 4.66
N ASP A 164 3.96 -22.89 4.51
CA ASP A 164 4.46 -24.11 5.15
C ASP A 164 5.73 -24.64 4.48
N THR A 165 5.92 -24.31 3.21
CA THR A 165 7.10 -24.67 2.40
C THR A 165 7.60 -23.45 1.64
N ARG A 166 8.91 -23.48 1.30
CA ARG A 166 9.56 -22.39 0.55
C ARG A 166 10.34 -22.95 -0.66
N PRO A 167 10.69 -22.11 -1.65
CA PRO A 167 11.41 -22.54 -2.85
C PRO A 167 12.90 -22.81 -2.55
N ASN A 168 13.22 -24.02 -2.11
CA ASN A 168 14.56 -24.43 -1.66
C ASN A 168 15.60 -24.48 -2.80
N ASN A 169 15.18 -24.48 -4.07
CA ASN A 169 16.06 -24.45 -5.23
C ASN A 169 16.50 -23.03 -5.61
N ALA A 170 16.02 -21.99 -4.95
CA ALA A 170 16.57 -20.63 -5.09
C ALA A 170 18.00 -20.56 -4.53
N ILE A 171 18.84 -19.71 -5.12
CA ILE A 171 20.19 -19.43 -4.61
C ILE A 171 20.11 -18.88 -3.18
N CYS A 172 19.22 -17.92 -2.96
CA CYS A 172 18.89 -17.40 -1.64
C CYS A 172 17.53 -16.72 -1.65
N ILE A 173 16.98 -16.49 -0.45
CA ILE A 173 15.73 -15.80 -0.22
C ILE A 173 15.98 -14.67 0.77
N LEU A 174 15.89 -13.43 0.29
CA LEU A 174 15.90 -12.22 1.10
C LEU A 174 14.47 -11.85 1.44
N ASN A 175 14.05 -12.14 2.65
CA ASN A 175 12.71 -11.82 3.12
C ASN A 175 12.74 -11.65 4.65
N PRO A 176 12.35 -10.48 5.19
CA PRO A 176 12.34 -10.24 6.63
C PRO A 176 11.32 -11.11 7.37
N ASN A 177 10.28 -11.59 6.68
CA ASN A 177 9.18 -12.38 7.23
C ASN A 177 9.41 -13.89 7.17
N LYS A 178 10.61 -14.37 6.77
CA LYS A 178 10.98 -15.76 6.98
C LYS A 178 10.99 -16.08 8.49
N LYS A 179 10.59 -17.29 8.83
CA LYS A 179 10.52 -17.78 10.24
C LYS A 179 11.88 -17.69 10.95
N ASP A 180 12.97 -17.87 10.24
CA ASP A 180 14.35 -17.88 10.73
C ASP A 180 15.11 -16.54 10.56
N CYS A 181 14.53 -15.55 9.90
CA CYS A 181 15.17 -14.25 9.70
C CYS A 181 15.16 -13.39 10.97
N GLN A 182 16.31 -12.84 11.34
CA GLN A 182 16.50 -11.98 12.52
C GLN A 182 16.43 -10.49 12.22
N PHE A 183 16.07 -10.09 10.98
CA PHE A 183 15.92 -8.69 10.64
C PHE A 183 14.86 -8.01 11.53
N PRO A 184 15.19 -6.89 12.21
CA PRO A 184 14.33 -6.33 13.24
C PRO A 184 12.98 -5.79 12.72
N SER A 185 12.98 -5.19 11.51
CA SER A 185 11.75 -4.69 10.89
C SER A 185 11.07 -5.79 10.09
N LYS A 186 9.95 -6.31 10.60
CA LYS A 186 9.08 -7.23 9.87
C LYS A 186 8.10 -6.51 8.94
N ALA A 187 8.13 -5.19 8.93
CA ALA A 187 7.28 -4.33 8.14
C ALA A 187 7.92 -3.82 6.84
N LEU A 188 9.13 -4.28 6.50
CA LEU A 188 9.80 -3.83 5.28
C LEU A 188 9.00 -4.26 4.05
N ALA A 189 8.69 -3.31 3.14
CA ALA A 189 8.01 -3.59 1.88
C ALA A 189 8.96 -4.23 0.85
N GLY A 190 8.44 -4.76 -0.25
CA GLY A 190 9.24 -5.35 -1.34
C GLY A 190 10.31 -4.41 -1.88
N CYS A 191 9.94 -3.13 -2.11
CA CYS A 191 10.88 -2.08 -2.52
C CYS A 191 11.99 -1.83 -1.48
N GLY A 192 11.68 -2.00 -0.21
CA GLY A 192 12.66 -1.95 0.87
C GLY A 192 13.68 -3.07 0.77
N VAL A 193 13.23 -4.32 0.56
CA VAL A 193 14.13 -5.47 0.40
C VAL A 193 15.03 -5.29 -0.83
N ALA A 194 14.46 -4.86 -1.96
CA ALA A 194 15.22 -4.54 -3.17
C ALA A 194 16.28 -3.46 -2.91
N PHE A 195 15.94 -2.40 -2.20
CA PHE A 195 16.90 -1.34 -1.84
C PHE A 195 18.03 -1.84 -0.93
N TYR A 196 17.71 -2.68 0.06
CA TYR A 196 18.71 -3.27 0.95
C TYR A 196 19.71 -4.13 0.16
N LEU A 197 19.27 -4.90 -0.83
CA LEU A 197 20.18 -5.66 -1.70
C LEU A 197 21.09 -4.73 -2.52
N ILE A 198 20.53 -3.69 -3.16
CA ILE A 198 21.34 -2.71 -3.91
C ILE A 198 22.38 -2.02 -3.00
N LYS A 199 21.99 -1.68 -1.77
CA LYS A 199 22.88 -1.09 -0.77
C LYS A 199 24.01 -2.05 -0.41
N ALA A 200 23.71 -3.33 -0.16
CA ALA A 200 24.68 -4.35 0.19
C ALA A 200 25.67 -4.60 -0.97
N LEU A 201 25.19 -4.69 -2.20
CA LEU A 201 26.03 -4.82 -3.39
C LEU A 201 27.00 -3.63 -3.51
N ARG A 202 26.50 -2.39 -3.42
CA ARG A 202 27.35 -1.20 -3.45
C ARG A 202 28.39 -1.21 -2.34
N ASP A 203 28.02 -1.58 -1.13
CA ASP A 203 28.92 -1.59 0.02
C ASP A 203 30.01 -2.67 -0.17
N LYS A 204 29.71 -3.82 -0.79
CA LYS A 204 30.70 -4.82 -1.21
C LYS A 204 31.67 -4.24 -2.25
N PHE A 205 31.17 -3.53 -3.27
CA PHE A 205 32.03 -2.87 -4.26
C PHE A 205 32.95 -1.81 -3.64
N LYS A 206 32.51 -1.07 -2.60
CA LYS A 206 33.39 -0.17 -1.84
C LYS A 206 34.53 -0.92 -1.19
N LEU A 207 34.27 -2.12 -0.63
CA LEU A 207 35.32 -2.96 -0.03
C LEU A 207 36.30 -3.48 -1.09
N LEU A 208 35.83 -3.76 -2.32
CA LEU A 208 36.69 -4.18 -3.42
C LEU A 208 37.49 -3.02 -4.04
N ASN A 209 37.03 -1.78 -3.88
CA ASN A 209 37.64 -0.60 -4.48
C ASN A 209 38.88 -0.11 -3.68
N ASN A 210 39.86 -0.97 -3.49
CA ASN A 210 41.15 -0.61 -2.91
C ASN A 210 42.28 -1.22 -3.76
N GLU A 211 43.51 -0.70 -3.68
CA GLU A 211 44.62 -1.08 -4.55
C GLU A 211 44.96 -2.56 -4.53
N GLU A 212 44.89 -3.22 -3.37
CA GLU A 212 45.19 -4.64 -3.22
C GLU A 212 44.15 -5.52 -3.92
N GLN A 213 42.87 -5.25 -3.71
CA GLN A 213 41.79 -6.03 -4.32
C GLN A 213 41.69 -5.77 -5.83
N LEU A 214 41.84 -4.54 -6.29
CA LEU A 214 41.76 -4.16 -7.69
C LEU A 214 42.82 -4.88 -8.55
N LYS A 215 44.00 -5.18 -8.00
CA LYS A 215 45.05 -5.95 -8.73
C LYS A 215 44.60 -7.35 -9.16
N LYS A 216 43.53 -7.90 -8.56
CA LYS A 216 42.98 -9.22 -8.91
C LYS A 216 42.11 -9.21 -10.16
N TYR A 217 41.79 -8.02 -10.69
CA TYR A 217 40.84 -7.81 -11.77
C TYR A 217 41.52 -7.16 -12.97
N ASN A 218 41.02 -7.42 -14.18
CA ASN A 218 41.47 -6.72 -15.38
C ASN A 218 41.02 -5.25 -15.39
N LEU A 219 41.49 -4.44 -16.33
CA LEU A 219 41.21 -3.00 -16.35
C LEU A 219 39.72 -2.68 -16.51
N GLU A 220 38.97 -3.43 -17.30
CA GLU A 220 37.54 -3.28 -17.51
C GLU A 220 36.76 -3.58 -16.22
N GLN A 221 37.06 -4.70 -15.58
CA GLN A 221 36.48 -5.09 -14.30
C GLN A 221 36.80 -4.07 -13.18
N GLN A 222 38.02 -3.52 -13.14
CA GLN A 222 38.39 -2.44 -12.21
C GLN A 222 37.54 -1.19 -12.43
N GLN A 223 37.25 -0.85 -13.69
CA GLN A 223 36.41 0.29 -14.01
C GLN A 223 34.96 0.07 -13.50
N ILE A 224 34.41 -1.12 -13.68
CA ILE A 224 33.08 -1.48 -13.14
C ILE A 224 33.08 -1.36 -11.62
N ILE A 225 34.06 -1.92 -10.92
CA ILE A 225 34.19 -1.85 -9.47
C ILE A 225 34.22 -0.40 -8.99
N LYS A 226 34.97 0.48 -9.65
CA LYS A 226 35.06 1.92 -9.30
C LYS A 226 33.73 2.64 -9.49
N ILE A 227 33.01 2.38 -10.60
CA ILE A 227 31.68 2.95 -10.86
C ILE A 227 30.71 2.49 -9.78
N ALA A 228 30.65 1.18 -9.52
CA ALA A 228 29.72 0.58 -8.56
C ALA A 228 29.96 1.09 -7.13
N ALA A 229 31.21 1.25 -6.71
CA ALA A 229 31.58 1.77 -5.40
C ALA A 229 31.07 3.21 -5.16
N GLN A 230 30.95 4.00 -6.23
CA GLN A 230 30.51 5.40 -6.20
C GLN A 230 29.03 5.57 -6.57
N ALA A 231 28.27 4.49 -6.78
CA ALA A 231 26.89 4.52 -7.21
C ALA A 231 26.01 5.39 -6.29
N PRO A 232 25.29 6.38 -6.84
CA PRO A 232 24.50 7.34 -6.05
C PRO A 232 23.11 6.77 -5.68
N ILE A 233 23.10 5.63 -4.97
CA ILE A 233 21.86 4.88 -4.65
C ILE A 233 20.84 5.67 -3.82
N ALA A 234 21.23 6.78 -3.18
CA ALA A 234 20.29 7.69 -2.54
C ALA A 234 19.26 8.28 -3.52
N LYS A 235 19.54 8.26 -4.84
CA LYS A 235 18.56 8.64 -5.87
C LYS A 235 17.37 7.68 -5.96
N LEU A 236 17.44 6.49 -5.38
CA LEU A 236 16.36 5.49 -5.37
C LEU A 236 15.36 5.68 -4.22
N MET A 237 15.64 6.60 -3.29
CA MET A 237 14.82 6.77 -2.07
C MET A 237 13.41 7.30 -2.35
N ASP A 238 13.19 8.01 -3.45
CA ASP A 238 11.86 8.45 -3.87
C ASP A 238 10.96 7.26 -4.25
N TYR A 239 11.47 6.29 -5.01
CA TYR A 239 10.75 5.04 -5.30
C TYR A 239 10.48 4.25 -4.01
N LEU A 240 11.46 4.17 -3.12
CA LEU A 240 11.34 3.48 -1.84
C LEU A 240 10.22 4.07 -0.98
N ALA A 241 10.11 5.40 -0.90
CA ALA A 241 9.03 6.05 -0.17
C ALA A 241 7.67 5.78 -0.81
N ILE A 242 7.59 5.79 -2.15
CA ILE A 242 6.35 5.54 -2.88
C ILE A 242 5.88 4.10 -2.67
N GLY A 243 6.74 3.09 -2.87
CA GLY A 243 6.40 1.67 -2.70
C GLY A 243 6.01 1.35 -1.25
N THR A 244 6.82 1.78 -0.26
CA THR A 244 6.53 1.53 1.16
C THR A 244 5.17 2.06 1.60
N VAL A 245 4.78 3.27 1.15
CA VAL A 245 3.48 3.85 1.49
C VAL A 245 2.36 3.20 0.68
N ALA A 246 2.63 2.83 -0.58
CA ALA A 246 1.65 2.21 -1.48
C ALA A 246 1.22 0.82 -1.01
N ASP A 247 2.13 0.03 -0.46
CA ASP A 247 1.88 -1.32 0.02
C ASP A 247 1.19 -1.36 1.40
N LEU A 248 1.03 -0.20 2.04
CA LEU A 248 0.36 -0.07 3.35
C LEU A 248 1.04 -0.88 4.46
N VAL A 249 2.34 -1.15 4.37
CA VAL A 249 3.09 -1.76 5.46
C VAL A 249 3.18 -0.81 6.66
N PRO A 250 3.26 -1.35 7.89
CA PRO A 250 3.45 -0.50 9.07
C PRO A 250 4.68 0.40 8.94
N LEU A 251 4.49 1.69 9.22
CA LEU A 251 5.56 2.67 9.27
C LEU A 251 6.26 2.59 10.63
N ASP A 252 6.99 1.50 10.87
CA ASP A 252 7.90 1.40 11.99
C ASP A 252 9.06 2.42 11.88
N ASN A 253 9.94 2.47 12.85
CA ASN A 253 11.01 3.48 12.86
C ASN A 253 11.92 3.38 11.64
N ASN A 254 12.23 2.15 11.15
CA ASN A 254 13.05 1.95 9.97
C ASN A 254 12.33 2.44 8.69
N ASN A 255 11.08 2.04 8.50
CA ASN A 255 10.29 2.47 7.33
C ASN A 255 10.04 3.97 7.35
N ARG A 256 9.75 4.56 8.52
CA ARG A 256 9.58 6.01 8.66
C ARG A 256 10.82 6.77 8.23
N LEU A 257 12.00 6.35 8.68
CA LEU A 257 13.27 6.96 8.28
C LEU A 257 13.47 6.89 6.76
N LEU A 258 13.26 5.70 6.17
CA LEU A 258 13.40 5.50 4.72
C LEU A 258 12.41 6.38 3.93
N VAL A 259 11.14 6.41 4.34
CA VAL A 259 10.10 7.26 3.72
C VAL A 259 10.43 8.73 3.88
N GLN A 260 10.93 9.16 5.03
CA GLN A 260 11.33 10.55 5.28
C GLN A 260 12.40 11.03 4.29
N TYR A 261 13.42 10.19 4.02
CA TYR A 261 14.45 10.53 3.04
C TYR A 261 13.86 10.66 1.62
N GLY A 262 12.97 9.75 1.22
CA GLY A 262 12.33 9.82 -0.09
C GLY A 262 11.41 11.03 -0.24
N ILE A 263 10.54 11.29 0.75
CA ILE A 263 9.69 12.50 0.77
C ILE A 263 10.52 13.78 0.72
N LYS A 264 11.63 13.84 1.47
CA LYS A 264 12.54 14.99 1.42
C LYS A 264 13.08 15.23 0.01
N ARG A 265 13.49 14.17 -0.70
CA ARG A 265 13.94 14.29 -2.10
C ARG A 265 12.84 14.82 -3.01
N ILE A 266 11.61 14.31 -2.86
CA ILE A 266 10.45 14.78 -3.63
C ILE A 266 10.20 16.27 -3.37
N ARG A 267 10.11 16.67 -2.10
CA ARG A 267 9.85 18.06 -1.69
C ARG A 267 10.91 19.06 -2.14
N THR A 268 12.15 18.61 -2.31
CA THR A 268 13.28 19.43 -2.78
C THR A 268 13.50 19.33 -4.29
N ASN A 269 12.56 18.77 -5.02
CA ASN A 269 12.60 18.62 -6.49
C ASN A 269 13.82 17.83 -7.02
N HIS A 270 14.27 16.82 -6.25
CA HIS A 270 15.40 15.96 -6.61
C HIS A 270 14.97 14.53 -6.99
N SER A 271 13.69 14.34 -7.31
CA SER A 271 13.16 13.02 -7.68
C SER A 271 13.68 12.56 -9.04
N CYS A 272 13.56 11.26 -9.29
CA CYS A 272 13.78 10.67 -10.61
C CYS A 272 12.75 11.20 -11.62
N VAL A 273 13.09 11.22 -12.91
CA VAL A 273 12.30 11.82 -13.99
C VAL A 273 10.87 11.27 -14.04
N GLY A 274 10.70 9.93 -13.95
CA GLY A 274 9.37 9.32 -13.95
C GLY A 274 8.50 9.76 -12.75
N VAL A 275 9.11 9.96 -11.57
CA VAL A 275 8.40 10.51 -10.40
C VAL A 275 8.02 11.96 -10.63
N GLN A 276 8.92 12.78 -11.20
CA GLN A 276 8.63 14.18 -11.55
C GLN A 276 7.46 14.28 -12.55
N ALA A 277 7.45 13.43 -13.57
CA ALA A 277 6.38 13.38 -14.55
C ALA A 277 5.03 13.01 -13.92
N MET A 278 4.99 12.01 -13.04
CA MET A 278 3.77 11.66 -12.33
C MET A 278 3.31 12.80 -11.40
N LEU A 279 4.21 13.46 -10.69
CA LEU A 279 3.89 14.61 -9.85
C LEU A 279 3.28 15.74 -10.68
N ALA A 280 3.86 16.06 -11.85
CA ALA A 280 3.34 17.06 -12.76
C ALA A 280 1.93 16.71 -13.27
N ALA A 281 1.71 15.45 -13.68
CA ALA A 281 0.39 14.94 -14.08
C ALA A 281 -0.65 15.00 -12.95
N LEU A 282 -0.23 14.86 -11.70
CA LEU A 282 -1.07 15.01 -10.50
C LEU A 282 -1.29 16.48 -10.08
N GLY A 283 -0.70 17.46 -10.80
CA GLY A 283 -0.86 18.89 -10.53
C GLY A 283 0.17 19.48 -9.56
N PHE A 284 1.23 18.74 -9.23
CA PHE A 284 2.35 19.31 -8.48
C PHE A 284 3.31 20.06 -9.41
N ASN A 285 3.88 21.14 -8.92
CA ASN A 285 4.87 21.97 -9.59
C ASN A 285 5.83 22.58 -8.55
N GLU A 286 6.79 23.37 -8.97
CA GLU A 286 7.80 23.99 -8.10
C GLU A 286 7.19 24.79 -6.93
N SER A 287 6.01 25.41 -7.13
CA SER A 287 5.37 26.21 -6.09
C SER A 287 4.68 25.40 -4.99
N ASN A 288 4.36 24.13 -5.23
CA ASN A 288 3.56 23.32 -4.30
C ASN A 288 4.16 21.95 -3.97
N VAL A 289 5.21 21.50 -4.66
CA VAL A 289 5.84 20.18 -4.43
C VAL A 289 6.41 20.06 -3.00
N HIS A 290 6.78 21.15 -2.37
CA HIS A 290 7.24 21.18 -0.98
C HIS A 290 6.16 20.74 0.03
N LYS A 291 4.87 20.75 -0.36
CA LYS A 291 3.73 20.28 0.44
C LYS A 291 3.43 18.80 0.26
N PHE A 292 4.13 18.10 -0.64
CA PHE A 292 3.88 16.68 -0.94
C PHE A 292 4.03 15.83 0.33
N SER A 293 3.11 14.90 0.55
CA SER A 293 2.99 14.12 1.78
C SER A 293 2.78 12.62 1.50
N THR A 294 2.87 11.81 2.54
CA THR A 294 2.49 10.37 2.46
C THR A 294 1.02 10.18 2.06
N ALA A 295 0.14 11.11 2.42
CA ALA A 295 -1.25 11.09 1.97
C ALA A 295 -1.37 11.27 0.45
N ASP A 296 -0.51 12.09 -0.18
CA ASP A 296 -0.50 12.24 -1.64
C ASP A 296 -0.02 10.96 -2.33
N ILE A 297 0.93 10.24 -1.72
CA ILE A 297 1.29 8.91 -2.20
C ILE A 297 0.08 7.98 -2.10
N ALA A 298 -0.52 7.85 -0.91
CA ALA A 298 -1.57 6.88 -0.63
C ALA A 298 -2.87 7.13 -1.43
N PHE A 299 -3.24 8.40 -1.67
CA PHE A 299 -4.54 8.75 -2.25
C PHE A 299 -4.48 9.27 -3.69
N LYS A 300 -3.28 9.61 -4.22
CA LYS A 300 -3.12 10.12 -5.58
C LYS A 300 -2.11 9.31 -6.39
N PHE A 301 -0.85 9.22 -5.96
CA PHE A 301 0.23 8.59 -6.71
C PHE A 301 0.03 7.07 -6.85
N ALA A 302 0.00 6.36 -5.73
CA ALA A 302 -0.12 4.90 -5.71
C ALA A 302 -1.43 4.38 -6.35
N PRO A 303 -2.61 4.99 -6.13
CA PRO A 303 -3.81 4.58 -6.85
C PRO A 303 -3.74 4.76 -8.36
N SER A 304 -3.00 5.77 -8.86
CA SER A 304 -2.81 5.98 -10.30
C SER A 304 -1.87 4.94 -10.90
N LEU A 305 -0.78 4.63 -10.22
CA LEU A 305 0.14 3.57 -10.64
C LEU A 305 -0.54 2.18 -10.58
N ASN A 306 -1.21 1.85 -9.47
CA ASN A 306 -1.94 0.60 -9.30
C ASN A 306 -3.07 0.39 -10.32
N ALA A 307 -3.65 1.46 -10.86
CA ALA A 307 -4.72 1.35 -11.84
C ALA A 307 -4.24 0.72 -13.15
N ILE A 308 -2.97 0.93 -13.53
CA ILE A 308 -2.34 0.30 -14.68
C ILE A 308 -2.41 -1.24 -14.53
N GLY A 309 -1.87 -1.81 -13.48
CA GLY A 309 -1.84 -3.27 -13.26
C GLY A 309 -3.22 -3.90 -12.96
N ARG A 310 -4.30 -3.09 -12.91
CA ARG A 310 -5.67 -3.58 -12.76
C ARG A 310 -6.45 -3.61 -14.07
N LEU A 311 -6.13 -2.72 -15.00
CA LEU A 311 -6.86 -2.51 -16.25
C LEU A 311 -6.00 -2.82 -17.48
N ASP A 312 -4.66 -2.86 -17.30
CA ASP A 312 -3.67 -3.11 -18.33
C ASP A 312 -2.44 -3.81 -17.74
N ASN A 313 -1.35 -3.93 -18.47
CA ASN A 313 -0.09 -4.50 -18.03
C ASN A 313 0.77 -3.44 -17.32
N MET A 314 1.28 -3.76 -16.12
CA MET A 314 2.10 -2.87 -15.30
C MET A 314 3.46 -2.50 -15.94
N THR A 315 3.82 -3.10 -17.06
CA THR A 315 5.05 -2.73 -17.80
C THR A 315 5.11 -1.24 -18.08
N SER A 316 4.00 -0.61 -18.51
CA SER A 316 3.95 0.84 -18.75
C SER A 316 4.15 1.68 -17.49
N GLY A 317 3.76 1.15 -16.31
CA GLY A 317 4.05 1.75 -15.02
C GLY A 317 5.54 1.68 -14.64
N VAL A 318 6.19 0.56 -14.94
CA VAL A 318 7.64 0.42 -14.77
C VAL A 318 8.40 1.28 -15.77
N ASP A 319 7.94 1.36 -17.04
CA ASP A 319 8.54 2.23 -18.06
C ASP A 319 8.49 3.70 -17.64
N LEU A 320 7.35 4.14 -17.08
CA LEU A 320 7.24 5.47 -16.45
C LEU A 320 8.35 5.71 -15.43
N LEU A 321 8.51 4.79 -14.46
CA LEU A 321 9.48 4.94 -13.38
C LEU A 321 10.94 4.85 -13.88
N LEU A 322 11.20 4.06 -14.91
CA LEU A 322 12.51 3.89 -15.50
C LEU A 322 12.90 5.00 -16.47
N SER A 323 11.95 5.78 -16.99
CA SER A 323 12.21 6.85 -17.96
C SER A 323 13.26 7.83 -17.46
N GLU A 324 14.12 8.26 -18.38
CA GLU A 324 15.16 9.28 -18.18
C GLU A 324 14.86 10.56 -18.98
N ASP A 325 13.91 10.49 -19.92
CA ASP A 325 13.36 11.62 -20.65
C ASP A 325 11.98 12.02 -20.10
N PHE A 326 11.80 13.31 -19.82
CA PHE A 326 10.55 13.84 -19.25
C PHE A 326 9.39 13.80 -20.26
N SER A 327 9.68 13.98 -21.56
CA SER A 327 8.65 13.94 -22.60
C SER A 327 8.02 12.56 -22.74
N ASP A 328 8.83 11.50 -22.65
CA ASP A 328 8.33 10.12 -22.65
C ASP A 328 7.59 9.81 -21.34
N ALA A 329 8.18 10.19 -20.21
CA ALA A 329 7.62 9.92 -18.89
C ALA A 329 6.24 10.56 -18.69
N ILE A 330 6.02 11.78 -19.18
CA ILE A 330 4.74 12.49 -19.00
C ILE A 330 3.60 11.80 -19.74
N HIS A 331 3.86 11.16 -20.88
CA HIS A 331 2.84 10.39 -21.60
C HIS A 331 2.39 9.17 -20.79
N TYR A 332 3.32 8.40 -20.22
CA TYR A 332 2.97 7.30 -19.32
C TYR A 332 2.23 7.78 -18.08
N ALA A 333 2.63 8.91 -17.49
CA ALA A 333 1.99 9.47 -16.31
C ALA A 333 0.53 9.91 -16.59
N ILE A 334 0.27 10.55 -17.73
CA ILE A 334 -1.08 10.92 -18.14
C ILE A 334 -1.95 9.67 -18.32
N ASN A 335 -1.44 8.63 -18.99
CA ASN A 335 -2.15 7.36 -19.16
C ASN A 335 -2.48 6.72 -17.81
N ALA A 336 -1.56 6.73 -16.85
CA ALA A 336 -1.81 6.23 -15.49
C ALA A 336 -2.96 6.98 -14.78
N ILE A 337 -3.04 8.30 -14.96
CA ILE A 337 -4.14 9.11 -14.43
C ILE A 337 -5.47 8.75 -15.12
N GLU A 338 -5.46 8.48 -16.42
CA GLU A 338 -6.66 8.09 -17.17
C GLU A 338 -7.15 6.70 -16.74
N PHE A 339 -6.27 5.71 -16.63
CA PHE A 339 -6.61 4.40 -16.07
C PHE A 339 -7.21 4.54 -14.65
N ASN A 340 -6.68 5.43 -13.82
CA ASN A 340 -7.25 5.64 -12.49
C ASN A 340 -8.64 6.30 -12.53
N LYS A 341 -8.92 7.18 -13.49
CA LYS A 341 -10.26 7.74 -13.71
C LYS A 341 -11.24 6.64 -14.14
N GLU A 342 -10.85 5.80 -15.09
CA GLU A 342 -11.64 4.67 -15.57
C GLU A 342 -11.91 3.66 -14.44
N ARG A 343 -10.88 3.26 -13.71
CA ARG A 343 -11.03 2.40 -12.53
C ARG A 343 -12.02 2.97 -11.51
N LYS A 344 -11.95 4.29 -11.23
CA LYS A 344 -12.89 4.96 -10.30
C LYS A 344 -14.33 4.94 -10.83
N LEU A 345 -14.51 5.03 -12.14
CA LEU A 345 -15.85 4.92 -12.75
C LEU A 345 -16.40 3.51 -12.60
N ILE A 346 -15.60 2.49 -12.93
CA ILE A 346 -15.96 1.06 -12.74
C ILE A 346 -16.25 0.81 -11.25
N GLU A 347 -15.38 1.25 -10.34
CA GLU A 347 -15.57 1.13 -8.88
C GLU A 347 -16.93 1.69 -8.46
N ARG A 348 -17.27 2.90 -8.91
CA ARG A 348 -18.53 3.56 -8.56
C ARG A 348 -19.74 2.78 -9.06
N THR A 349 -19.74 2.37 -10.32
CA THR A 349 -20.81 1.58 -10.91
C THR A 349 -21.02 0.27 -10.13
N MET A 350 -19.93 -0.40 -9.77
CA MET A 350 -19.99 -1.63 -8.99
C MET A 350 -20.48 -1.40 -7.55
N VAL A 351 -20.10 -0.28 -6.91
CA VAL A 351 -20.58 0.07 -5.56
C VAL A 351 -22.07 0.37 -5.60
N ASP A 352 -22.56 1.09 -6.60
CA ASP A 352 -23.99 1.37 -6.79
C ASP A 352 -24.76 0.05 -7.00
N SER A 353 -24.29 -0.83 -7.90
CA SER A 353 -24.90 -2.15 -8.14
C SER A 353 -24.89 -3.05 -6.90
N ALA A 354 -23.78 -3.09 -6.16
CA ALA A 354 -23.70 -3.87 -4.93
C ALA A 354 -24.65 -3.32 -3.84
N THR A 355 -24.78 -2.00 -3.75
CA THR A 355 -25.70 -1.35 -2.79
C THR A 355 -27.15 -1.64 -3.15
N GLU A 356 -27.54 -1.53 -4.42
CA GLU A 356 -28.89 -1.88 -4.89
C GLU A 356 -29.23 -3.35 -4.64
N GLU A 357 -28.28 -4.25 -4.88
CA GLU A 357 -28.49 -5.69 -4.63
C GLU A 357 -28.63 -5.98 -3.13
N MET A 358 -27.86 -5.29 -2.29
CA MET A 358 -28.02 -5.36 -0.83
C MET A 358 -29.40 -4.86 -0.40
N GLU A 359 -29.88 -3.73 -0.93
CA GLU A 359 -31.20 -3.16 -0.61
C GLU A 359 -32.32 -4.12 -1.06
N ARG A 360 -32.23 -4.71 -2.25
CA ARG A 360 -33.19 -5.73 -2.73
C ARG A 360 -33.25 -6.95 -1.81
N ASN A 361 -32.10 -7.39 -1.29
CA ASN A 361 -32.02 -8.52 -0.38
C ASN A 361 -32.54 -8.18 1.03
N ILE A 362 -32.34 -6.94 1.51
CA ILE A 362 -32.87 -6.44 2.80
C ILE A 362 -34.39 -6.36 2.78
N VAL A 363 -34.99 -5.93 1.68
CA VAL A 363 -36.46 -5.83 1.53
C VAL A 363 -37.13 -7.21 1.52
N LYS A 364 -36.43 -8.26 1.04
CA LYS A 364 -36.96 -9.64 1.00
C LYS A 364 -36.96 -10.35 2.36
N GLU A 365 -36.13 -9.89 3.32
CA GLU A 365 -36.03 -10.49 4.64
C GLU A 365 -36.06 -9.40 5.73
N ALA A 366 -37.23 -9.13 6.28
CA ALA A 366 -37.48 -8.14 7.35
C ALA A 366 -36.76 -8.43 8.69
N GLN A 367 -35.67 -9.22 8.69
CA GLN A 367 -34.91 -9.63 9.88
C GLN A 367 -33.43 -9.21 9.86
N LYS A 368 -32.98 -8.33 8.95
CA LYS A 368 -31.53 -8.15 8.63
C LYS A 368 -30.77 -7.06 9.36
N ASP A 369 -31.30 -6.44 10.39
CA ASP A 369 -30.50 -5.56 11.26
C ASP A 369 -29.40 -6.29 12.07
N ASN A 370 -29.34 -7.61 11.98
CA ASN A 370 -28.45 -8.45 12.77
C ASN A 370 -27.51 -9.35 11.96
N GLN A 371 -27.08 -8.95 10.74
CA GLN A 371 -26.07 -9.69 9.98
C GLN A 371 -24.65 -9.34 10.43
N PHE A 372 -23.81 -10.36 10.57
CA PHE A 372 -22.41 -10.30 11.00
C PHE A 372 -21.43 -10.46 9.83
N SER A 373 -21.92 -10.77 8.64
CA SER A 373 -21.12 -10.92 7.42
C SER A 373 -21.89 -10.46 6.17
N CYS A 374 -21.16 -10.19 5.10
CA CYS A 374 -21.72 -9.90 3.79
C CYS A 374 -21.03 -10.77 2.74
N ALA A 375 -21.80 -11.57 1.99
CA ALA A 375 -21.29 -12.33 0.84
C ALA A 375 -22.33 -12.26 -0.29
N LEU A 376 -21.99 -11.63 -1.44
CA LEU A 376 -22.92 -11.49 -2.56
C LEU A 376 -22.22 -11.37 -3.93
N ILE A 377 -22.96 -11.67 -5.00
CA ILE A 377 -22.52 -11.44 -6.38
C ILE A 377 -22.82 -9.98 -6.75
N VAL A 378 -21.84 -9.32 -7.35
CA VAL A 378 -22.02 -8.00 -7.97
C VAL A 378 -22.31 -8.21 -9.44
N PRO A 379 -23.53 -7.91 -9.92
CA PRO A 379 -23.87 -8.09 -11.33
C PRO A 379 -22.95 -7.27 -12.24
N ASN A 380 -22.50 -7.88 -13.34
CA ASN A 380 -21.57 -7.26 -14.29
C ASN A 380 -20.29 -6.69 -13.65
N GLY A 381 -19.82 -7.33 -12.58
CA GLY A 381 -18.65 -6.88 -11.83
C GLY A 381 -17.35 -7.16 -12.57
N HIS A 382 -16.34 -6.29 -12.35
CA HIS A 382 -14.99 -6.41 -12.92
C HIS A 382 -14.02 -7.02 -11.91
N GLU A 383 -13.30 -8.09 -12.29
CA GLU A 383 -12.40 -8.84 -11.41
C GLU A 383 -11.29 -7.97 -10.81
N GLY A 384 -10.71 -7.04 -11.59
CA GLY A 384 -9.65 -6.14 -11.13
C GLY A 384 -10.10 -5.11 -10.09
N VAL A 385 -11.41 -4.88 -9.95
CA VAL A 385 -12.00 -3.83 -9.10
C VAL A 385 -12.77 -4.40 -7.91
N VAL A 386 -13.24 -5.65 -7.98
CA VAL A 386 -14.11 -6.26 -6.93
C VAL A 386 -13.52 -6.17 -5.52
N GLY A 387 -12.20 -6.26 -5.37
CA GLY A 387 -11.54 -6.11 -4.06
C GLY A 387 -11.62 -4.72 -3.47
N ILE A 388 -11.64 -3.67 -4.32
CA ILE A 388 -11.83 -2.29 -3.87
C ILE A 388 -13.28 -2.09 -3.42
N VAL A 389 -14.23 -2.63 -4.19
CA VAL A 389 -15.66 -2.56 -3.85
C VAL A 389 -15.94 -3.31 -2.54
N ALA A 390 -15.35 -4.49 -2.34
CA ALA A 390 -15.44 -5.23 -1.07
C ALA A 390 -14.93 -4.39 0.12
N SER A 391 -13.82 -3.65 -0.05
CA SER A 391 -13.35 -2.71 0.98
C SER A 391 -14.38 -1.61 1.27
N ARG A 392 -15.01 -1.03 0.23
CA ARG A 392 -16.02 0.03 0.41
C ARG A 392 -17.27 -0.46 1.15
N ILE A 393 -17.74 -1.64 0.81
CA ILE A 393 -18.90 -2.23 1.47
C ILE A 393 -18.55 -2.59 2.92
N LYS A 394 -17.36 -3.18 3.15
CA LYS A 394 -16.85 -3.45 4.50
C LYS A 394 -16.76 -2.18 5.34
N GLU A 395 -16.23 -1.07 4.81
CA GLU A 395 -16.16 0.22 5.50
C GLU A 395 -17.55 0.77 5.85
N LYS A 396 -18.51 0.66 4.91
CA LYS A 396 -19.89 1.14 5.09
C LYS A 396 -20.65 0.35 6.14
N LEU A 397 -20.48 -0.96 6.20
CA LEU A 397 -21.24 -1.87 7.08
C LEU A 397 -20.49 -2.24 8.37
N TYR A 398 -19.18 -2.11 8.36
CA TYR A 398 -18.24 -2.59 9.36
C TYR A 398 -18.44 -4.07 9.75
N ILE A 399 -18.57 -4.92 8.72
CA ILE A 399 -18.64 -6.38 8.84
C ILE A 399 -17.71 -7.04 7.80
N PRO A 400 -17.20 -8.27 8.06
CA PRO A 400 -16.46 -9.04 7.08
C PRO A 400 -17.26 -9.19 5.79
N THR A 401 -16.64 -8.85 4.65
CA THR A 401 -17.33 -8.74 3.36
C THR A 401 -16.58 -9.51 2.29
N ILE A 402 -17.29 -10.37 1.56
CA ILE A 402 -16.79 -11.06 0.37
C ILE A 402 -17.72 -10.73 -0.79
N LEU A 403 -17.19 -10.10 -1.84
CA LEU A 403 -17.93 -9.83 -3.05
C LEU A 403 -17.43 -10.74 -4.18
N PHE A 404 -18.38 -11.30 -4.94
CA PHE A 404 -18.12 -12.18 -6.06
C PHE A 404 -18.47 -11.50 -7.39
N VAL A 405 -17.78 -11.93 -8.45
CA VAL A 405 -18.09 -11.60 -9.84
C VAL A 405 -18.17 -12.91 -10.64
N GLU A 406 -18.99 -12.90 -11.67
CA GLU A 406 -19.11 -14.03 -12.60
C GLU A 406 -17.86 -14.11 -13.47
N ILE A 407 -17.40 -15.33 -13.75
CA ILE A 407 -16.27 -15.61 -14.64
C ILE A 407 -16.69 -16.68 -15.66
N GLU A 408 -16.04 -16.70 -16.80
CA GLU A 408 -16.36 -17.69 -17.87
C GLU A 408 -15.78 -19.10 -17.57
N GLU A 409 -15.02 -19.25 -16.49
CA GLU A 409 -14.44 -20.54 -16.08
C GLU A 409 -15.52 -21.50 -15.53
N THR A 410 -15.32 -22.79 -15.78
CA THR A 410 -16.14 -23.86 -15.20
C THR A 410 -15.28 -24.92 -14.50
N HIS A 411 -15.83 -25.54 -13.47
CA HIS A 411 -15.20 -26.67 -12.78
C HIS A 411 -16.17 -27.86 -12.72
N ASN A 412 -15.77 -28.99 -13.30
CA ASN A 412 -16.65 -30.19 -13.41
C ASN A 412 -18.03 -29.89 -14.03
N GLY A 413 -18.08 -29.00 -15.04
CA GLY A 413 -19.30 -28.58 -15.71
C GLY A 413 -20.19 -27.60 -14.93
N LYS A 414 -19.71 -27.02 -13.81
CA LYS A 414 -20.43 -26.04 -13.01
C LYS A 414 -19.81 -24.64 -13.20
N GLU A 415 -20.67 -23.64 -13.28
CA GLU A 415 -20.25 -22.23 -13.33
C GLU A 415 -19.51 -21.82 -12.06
N LEU A 416 -18.47 -21.02 -12.23
CA LEU A 416 -17.66 -20.47 -11.13
C LEU A 416 -17.89 -18.98 -10.96
N ILE A 417 -17.69 -18.51 -9.71
CA ILE A 417 -17.61 -17.10 -9.37
C ILE A 417 -16.32 -16.84 -8.60
N LYS A 418 -15.66 -15.72 -8.92
CA LYS A 418 -14.42 -15.29 -8.29
C LYS A 418 -14.70 -14.22 -7.27
N GLY A 419 -14.19 -14.39 -6.05
CA GLY A 419 -14.46 -13.54 -4.91
C GLY A 419 -13.24 -12.81 -4.40
N SER A 420 -13.47 -11.63 -3.82
CA SER A 420 -12.49 -10.90 -3.04
C SER A 420 -13.07 -10.56 -1.67
N GLY A 421 -12.39 -11.04 -0.63
CA GLY A 421 -12.76 -10.84 0.76
C GLY A 421 -11.97 -9.73 1.43
N ARG A 422 -12.65 -9.00 2.33
CA ARG A 422 -12.07 -7.98 3.21
C ARG A 422 -12.61 -8.17 4.62
N SER A 423 -11.71 -8.18 5.60
CA SER A 423 -12.05 -8.38 7.00
C SER A 423 -12.06 -7.08 7.80
N ILE A 424 -12.54 -7.19 9.02
CA ILE A 424 -12.46 -6.19 10.09
C ILE A 424 -11.59 -6.73 11.22
N ASP A 425 -11.20 -5.88 12.15
CA ASP A 425 -10.41 -6.29 13.31
C ASP A 425 -11.12 -7.39 14.11
N GLY A 426 -10.34 -8.35 14.57
CA GLY A 426 -10.82 -9.49 15.35
C GLY A 426 -11.24 -10.72 14.54
N LEU A 427 -11.31 -10.67 13.20
CA LEU A 427 -11.62 -11.83 12.37
C LEU A 427 -10.56 -12.08 11.30
N HIS A 428 -10.05 -13.31 11.24
CA HIS A 428 -9.13 -13.77 10.21
C HIS A 428 -9.92 -14.35 9.01
N ILE A 429 -9.98 -13.62 7.88
CA ILE A 429 -10.90 -13.98 6.77
C ILE A 429 -10.52 -15.31 6.09
N ARG A 430 -9.23 -15.65 6.02
CA ARG A 430 -8.78 -16.95 5.48
C ARG A 430 -9.29 -18.10 6.31
N ASP A 431 -9.32 -17.96 7.65
CA ASP A 431 -9.82 -18.99 8.56
C ASP A 431 -11.33 -19.15 8.43
N ALA A 432 -12.05 -18.05 8.22
CA ALA A 432 -13.48 -18.09 7.91
C ALA A 432 -13.76 -18.87 6.62
N ILE A 433 -12.94 -18.65 5.56
CA ILE A 433 -13.07 -19.43 4.32
C ILE A 433 -12.72 -20.90 4.54
N ALA A 434 -11.66 -21.20 5.31
CA ALA A 434 -11.30 -22.56 5.69
C ALA A 434 -12.43 -23.27 6.45
N TYR A 435 -13.13 -22.55 7.34
CA TYR A 435 -14.32 -23.08 8.02
C TYR A 435 -15.43 -23.45 7.03
N VAL A 436 -15.72 -22.58 6.05
CA VAL A 436 -16.68 -22.91 4.97
C VAL A 436 -16.27 -24.17 4.23
N CYS A 437 -14.98 -24.30 3.86
CA CYS A 437 -14.45 -25.51 3.20
C CYS A 437 -14.69 -26.78 4.05
N SER A 438 -14.53 -26.68 5.38
CA SER A 438 -14.76 -27.81 6.28
C SER A 438 -16.23 -28.24 6.37
N LYS A 439 -17.17 -27.30 6.18
CA LYS A 439 -18.62 -27.54 6.25
C LYS A 439 -19.23 -27.90 4.89
N SER A 440 -18.66 -27.41 3.80
CA SER A 440 -19.10 -27.65 2.43
C SER A 440 -17.88 -27.86 1.52
N PRO A 441 -17.28 -29.06 1.47
CA PRO A 441 -16.03 -29.32 0.75
C PRO A 441 -16.09 -29.01 -0.74
N ASP A 442 -17.26 -29.14 -1.38
CA ASP A 442 -17.45 -28.90 -2.81
C ASP A 442 -17.78 -27.43 -3.14
N CYS A 443 -17.80 -26.56 -2.14
CA CYS A 443 -18.16 -25.15 -2.32
C CYS A 443 -17.01 -24.33 -2.89
N VAL A 444 -15.81 -24.44 -2.29
CA VAL A 444 -14.65 -23.62 -2.62
C VAL A 444 -13.67 -24.41 -3.46
N VAL A 445 -13.37 -23.91 -4.67
CA VAL A 445 -12.44 -24.55 -5.61
C VAL A 445 -10.99 -24.19 -5.28
N LYS A 446 -10.74 -22.91 -5.02
CA LYS A 446 -9.42 -22.40 -4.59
C LYS A 446 -9.59 -21.16 -3.72
N TYR A 447 -8.69 -20.96 -2.77
CA TYR A 447 -8.62 -19.73 -1.98
C TYR A 447 -7.20 -19.48 -1.48
N GLY A 448 -6.92 -18.22 -1.16
CA GLY A 448 -5.66 -17.79 -0.58
C GLY A 448 -5.77 -16.38 -0.01
N GLY A 449 -4.79 -15.98 0.80
CA GLY A 449 -4.78 -14.66 1.40
C GLY A 449 -4.31 -14.67 2.85
N HIS A 450 -4.54 -13.54 3.53
CA HIS A 450 -4.09 -13.25 4.90
C HIS A 450 -5.29 -12.91 5.80
N ALA A 451 -4.99 -12.41 7.00
CA ALA A 451 -6.03 -12.09 7.98
C ALA A 451 -7.08 -11.08 7.46
N MET A 452 -6.63 -10.01 6.79
CA MET A 452 -7.50 -8.88 6.41
C MET A 452 -8.01 -8.92 4.97
N ALA A 453 -7.42 -9.75 4.10
CA ALA A 453 -7.80 -9.86 2.70
C ALA A 453 -7.57 -11.27 2.17
N ALA A 454 -8.52 -11.76 1.34
CA ALA A 454 -8.42 -13.06 0.70
C ALA A 454 -9.05 -13.04 -0.69
N GLY A 455 -8.50 -13.87 -1.59
CA GLY A 455 -9.11 -14.20 -2.88
C GLY A 455 -9.63 -15.63 -2.86
N LEU A 456 -10.73 -15.90 -3.55
CA LEU A 456 -11.30 -17.22 -3.63
C LEU A 456 -12.09 -17.42 -4.92
N THR A 457 -12.29 -18.69 -5.29
CA THR A 457 -13.19 -19.09 -6.39
C THR A 457 -14.10 -20.17 -5.84
N ILE A 458 -15.41 -20.00 -6.02
CA ILE A 458 -16.42 -20.94 -5.56
C ILE A 458 -17.34 -21.39 -6.70
N VAL A 459 -18.01 -22.50 -6.50
CA VAL A 459 -19.10 -22.94 -7.39
C VAL A 459 -20.30 -22.03 -7.19
N LYS A 460 -20.84 -21.44 -8.26
CA LYS A 460 -21.91 -20.43 -8.22
C LYS A 460 -23.15 -20.93 -7.48
N ASP A 461 -23.60 -22.14 -7.76
CA ASP A 461 -24.77 -22.75 -7.12
C ASP A 461 -24.60 -23.00 -5.62
N LYS A 462 -23.34 -22.94 -5.11
CA LYS A 462 -22.98 -23.10 -3.71
C LYS A 462 -22.89 -21.80 -2.92
N LEU A 463 -23.21 -20.68 -3.54
CA LEU A 463 -23.21 -19.39 -2.84
C LEU A 463 -24.11 -19.37 -1.59
N PRO A 464 -25.34 -19.95 -1.59
CA PRO A 464 -26.16 -20.01 -0.37
C PRO A 464 -25.51 -20.79 0.78
N ASP A 465 -24.83 -21.90 0.48
CA ASP A 465 -24.07 -22.69 1.46
C ASP A 465 -22.90 -21.84 2.01
N PHE A 466 -22.19 -21.13 1.12
CA PHE A 466 -21.10 -20.23 1.49
C PHE A 466 -21.59 -19.13 2.44
N GLN A 467 -22.65 -18.43 2.08
CA GLN A 467 -23.27 -17.38 2.90
C GLN A 467 -23.63 -17.88 4.29
N LYS A 468 -24.28 -19.04 4.37
CA LYS A 468 -24.69 -19.65 5.64
C LYS A 468 -23.50 -19.91 6.56
N TYR A 469 -22.49 -20.61 6.08
CA TYR A 469 -21.36 -21.01 6.92
C TYR A 469 -20.38 -19.86 7.20
N PHE A 470 -20.28 -18.88 6.31
CA PHE A 470 -19.53 -17.65 6.54
C PHE A 470 -20.16 -16.81 7.66
N GLU A 471 -21.48 -16.63 7.63
CA GLU A 471 -22.23 -15.97 8.69
C GLU A 471 -22.13 -16.75 10.02
N GLU A 472 -22.26 -18.07 10.00
CA GLU A 472 -22.11 -18.93 11.19
C GLU A 472 -20.75 -18.72 11.84
N TYR A 473 -19.65 -18.72 11.06
CA TYR A 473 -18.31 -18.47 11.58
C TYR A 473 -18.18 -17.09 12.20
N CYS A 474 -18.66 -16.04 11.50
CA CYS A 474 -18.59 -14.68 12.02
C CYS A 474 -19.32 -14.53 13.38
N ARG A 475 -20.45 -15.22 13.56
CA ARG A 475 -21.19 -15.24 14.83
C ARG A 475 -20.45 -16.01 15.95
N THR A 476 -19.56 -16.94 15.64
CA THR A 476 -18.73 -17.57 16.66
C THR A 476 -17.63 -16.66 17.20
N ILE A 477 -17.22 -15.67 16.38
CA ILE A 477 -16.15 -14.74 16.74
C ILE A 477 -16.69 -13.49 17.45
N PHE A 478 -17.82 -12.98 16.98
CA PHE A 478 -18.39 -11.75 17.52
C PHE A 478 -19.67 -12.04 18.34
N ASN A 479 -19.64 -11.68 19.62
CA ASN A 479 -20.83 -11.82 20.50
C ASN A 479 -21.92 -10.79 20.15
N GLU A 480 -21.52 -9.63 19.66
CA GLU A 480 -22.40 -8.54 19.22
C GLU A 480 -22.00 -8.10 17.82
N LYS A 481 -22.94 -7.44 17.10
CA LYS A 481 -22.65 -6.89 15.77
C LYS A 481 -21.45 -5.94 15.87
N PRO A 482 -20.41 -6.16 15.07
CA PRO A 482 -19.24 -5.29 15.07
C PRO A 482 -19.62 -3.84 14.78
N SER A 483 -18.99 -2.91 15.46
CA SER A 483 -19.13 -1.48 15.23
C SER A 483 -17.77 -0.82 15.28
N MET A 484 -17.55 0.18 14.42
CA MET A 484 -16.30 0.92 14.40
C MET A 484 -16.15 1.74 15.69
N GLU A 485 -15.02 1.60 16.38
CA GLU A 485 -14.63 2.44 17.50
C GLU A 485 -13.43 3.30 17.08
N HIS A 486 -13.57 4.61 17.12
CA HIS A 486 -12.47 5.51 16.79
C HIS A 486 -11.53 5.66 17.99
N LEU A 487 -10.24 5.40 17.79
CA LEU A 487 -9.20 5.73 18.77
C LEU A 487 -8.78 7.20 18.55
N VAL A 488 -9.23 8.06 19.42
CA VAL A 488 -9.04 9.51 19.35
C VAL A 488 -7.81 9.91 20.17
N ASP A 489 -6.96 10.77 19.62
CA ASP A 489 -5.73 11.20 20.28
C ASP A 489 -5.99 12.21 21.39
N ASP A 490 -6.93 13.16 21.18
CA ASP A 490 -7.28 14.17 22.20
C ASP A 490 -8.65 14.81 21.93
N ASN A 491 -9.19 15.45 22.96
CA ASN A 491 -10.25 16.45 22.87
C ASN A 491 -9.59 17.84 22.76
N LEU A 492 -9.34 18.27 21.53
CA LEU A 492 -8.47 19.41 21.24
C LEU A 492 -9.21 20.74 21.36
N ASP A 493 -8.63 21.67 22.12
CA ASP A 493 -9.05 23.08 22.11
C ASP A 493 -8.46 23.79 20.88
N LEU A 494 -9.32 24.11 19.89
CA LEU A 494 -8.89 24.72 18.64
C LEU A 494 -8.32 26.14 18.80
N SER A 495 -8.59 26.82 19.94
CA SER A 495 -8.01 28.14 20.22
C SER A 495 -6.49 28.10 20.47
N THR A 496 -5.98 26.91 20.80
CA THR A 496 -4.56 26.70 21.08
C THR A 496 -3.76 26.26 19.86
N VAL A 497 -4.40 26.09 18.70
CA VAL A 497 -3.79 25.52 17.48
C VAL A 497 -3.70 26.57 16.39
N SER A 498 -2.51 26.83 15.91
CA SER A 498 -2.27 27.71 14.76
C SER A 498 -2.32 26.94 13.42
N VAL A 499 -2.51 27.68 12.32
CA VAL A 499 -2.40 27.11 10.96
C VAL A 499 -0.99 26.54 10.72
N ASN A 500 0.05 27.13 11.31
CA ASN A 500 1.42 26.63 11.20
C ASN A 500 1.59 25.28 11.90
N ASP A 501 0.99 25.08 13.08
CA ASP A 501 1.03 23.78 13.78
C ASP A 501 0.38 22.68 12.95
N ILE A 502 -0.75 22.98 12.30
CA ILE A 502 -1.42 22.05 11.40
C ILE A 502 -0.56 21.75 10.17
N TYR A 503 0.10 22.77 9.62
CA TYR A 503 1.00 22.58 8.48
C TYR A 503 2.16 21.65 8.84
N GLN A 504 2.80 21.88 9.99
CA GLN A 504 3.88 21.03 10.50
C GLN A 504 3.37 19.61 10.78
N LEU A 505 2.23 19.47 11.48
CA LEU A 505 1.59 18.17 11.74
C LEU A 505 1.34 17.38 10.45
N ASN A 506 0.79 18.02 9.42
CA ASN A 506 0.50 17.37 8.14
C ASN A 506 1.76 17.11 7.30
N SER A 507 2.87 17.74 7.62
CA SER A 507 4.16 17.51 6.97
C SER A 507 4.92 16.30 7.50
N GLU A 508 4.51 15.78 8.66
CA GLU A 508 5.12 14.60 9.26
C GLU A 508 4.80 13.32 8.48
N ILE A 509 5.55 12.25 8.76
CA ILE A 509 5.41 10.97 8.09
C ILE A 509 4.34 10.13 8.82
N TRP A 510 3.14 10.16 8.32
CA TRP A 510 2.00 9.37 8.78
C TRP A 510 1.67 8.24 7.81
N GLY A 511 1.13 7.12 8.32
CA GLY A 511 0.69 5.99 7.50
C GLY A 511 0.23 4.82 8.35
N GLN A 512 0.26 3.62 7.79
CA GLN A 512 -0.14 2.40 8.49
C GLN A 512 0.72 2.18 9.75
N GLY A 513 0.10 1.82 10.87
CA GLY A 513 0.78 1.63 12.16
C GLY A 513 1.24 2.91 12.86
N PHE A 514 1.42 4.01 12.12
CA PHE A 514 1.75 5.35 12.64
C PHE A 514 0.78 6.37 12.06
N THR A 515 -0.49 6.24 12.45
CA THR A 515 -1.64 6.90 11.82
C THR A 515 -1.67 8.41 12.06
N THR A 516 -2.23 9.17 11.12
CA THR A 516 -2.54 10.59 11.30
C THR A 516 -3.37 10.81 12.56
N PRO A 517 -3.09 11.82 13.38
CA PRO A 517 -3.86 12.12 14.59
C PRO A 517 -5.33 12.38 14.31
N ILE A 518 -6.18 11.87 15.19
CA ILE A 518 -7.63 12.03 15.15
C ILE A 518 -8.07 12.69 16.45
N TYR A 519 -8.93 13.70 16.32
CA TYR A 519 -9.41 14.49 17.43
C TYR A 519 -10.92 14.37 17.59
N TYR A 520 -11.40 14.68 18.77
CA TYR A 520 -12.81 14.78 19.09
C TYR A 520 -13.17 16.20 19.52
N GLY A 521 -14.41 16.61 19.28
CA GLY A 521 -14.91 17.88 19.76
C GLY A 521 -16.44 17.99 19.68
N LYS A 522 -16.98 18.92 20.46
CA LYS A 522 -18.40 19.31 20.44
C LYS A 522 -18.54 20.66 19.75
N PHE A 523 -19.51 20.74 18.85
CA PHE A 523 -19.69 21.90 18.00
C PHE A 523 -21.15 22.32 17.92
N THR A 524 -21.34 23.61 17.66
CA THR A 524 -22.62 24.18 17.24
C THR A 524 -22.55 24.49 15.75
N ILE A 525 -23.52 24.02 14.97
CA ILE A 525 -23.61 24.28 13.53
C ILE A 525 -24.08 25.71 13.28
N GLN A 526 -23.24 26.54 12.67
CA GLN A 526 -23.60 27.88 12.22
C GLN A 526 -24.26 27.84 10.83
N SER A 527 -23.74 26.98 9.95
CA SER A 527 -24.32 26.68 8.64
C SER A 527 -23.89 25.32 8.13
N GLN A 528 -24.71 24.72 7.28
CA GLN A 528 -24.38 23.46 6.61
C GLN A 528 -24.97 23.43 5.21
N LYS A 529 -24.27 22.76 4.28
CA LYS A 529 -24.74 22.56 2.91
C LYS A 529 -24.17 21.27 2.31
N ILE A 530 -24.98 20.63 1.47
CA ILE A 530 -24.52 19.51 0.66
C ILE A 530 -23.81 20.04 -0.59
N LEU A 531 -22.62 19.52 -0.84
CA LEU A 531 -21.86 19.75 -2.07
C LEU A 531 -22.08 18.57 -3.02
N ASN A 532 -22.30 18.89 -4.28
CA ASN A 532 -22.42 17.88 -5.32
C ASN A 532 -21.03 17.40 -5.78
N ASP A 533 -20.96 16.14 -6.10
CA ASP A 533 -19.79 15.57 -6.80
C ASP A 533 -19.65 16.24 -8.17
N LYS A 534 -18.43 16.72 -8.49
CA LYS A 534 -18.17 17.49 -9.70
C LYS A 534 -18.37 16.70 -11.00
N GLN A 535 -18.25 15.37 -10.95
CA GLN A 535 -18.37 14.50 -12.14
C GLN A 535 -19.81 14.06 -12.38
N THR A 536 -20.56 13.77 -11.31
CA THR A 536 -21.91 13.21 -11.42
C THR A 536 -23.01 14.22 -11.19
N GLY A 537 -22.72 15.38 -10.60
CA GLY A 537 -23.73 16.35 -10.18
C GLY A 537 -24.60 15.89 -9.01
N LYS A 538 -24.40 14.66 -8.49
CA LYS A 538 -25.19 14.12 -7.37
C LYS A 538 -24.70 14.64 -6.02
N PRO A 539 -25.59 14.77 -5.00
CA PRO A 539 -25.21 15.09 -3.63
C PRO A 539 -24.17 14.12 -3.08
N ALA A 540 -23.04 14.64 -2.60
CA ALA A 540 -21.90 13.77 -2.25
C ALA A 540 -21.19 14.12 -0.94
N HIS A 541 -21.13 15.39 -0.54
CA HIS A 541 -20.31 15.81 0.60
C HIS A 541 -21.04 16.81 1.45
N LEU A 542 -20.84 16.78 2.77
CA LEU A 542 -21.38 17.78 3.69
C LEU A 542 -20.28 18.80 4.03
N LYS A 543 -20.52 20.07 3.71
CA LYS A 543 -19.69 21.19 4.17
C LYS A 543 -20.43 21.92 5.30
N MET A 544 -19.71 22.24 6.37
CA MET A 544 -20.25 22.91 7.55
C MET A 544 -19.36 24.08 7.95
N LEU A 545 -19.97 25.11 8.56
CA LEU A 545 -19.32 26.13 9.37
C LEU A 545 -19.73 25.86 10.81
N LEU A 546 -18.76 25.62 11.68
CA LEU A 546 -18.94 25.14 13.03
C LEU A 546 -18.33 26.10 14.04
N GLU A 547 -18.95 26.23 15.21
CA GLU A 547 -18.38 26.91 16.38
C GLU A 547 -18.06 25.86 17.44
N GLN A 548 -16.80 25.79 17.88
CA GLN A 548 -16.40 24.86 18.93
C GLN A 548 -16.94 25.31 20.27
N LYS A 549 -17.68 24.44 20.97
CA LYS A 549 -18.24 24.73 22.29
C LYS A 549 -17.15 25.04 23.32
N GLY A 550 -17.34 26.13 24.05
CA GLY A 550 -16.46 26.55 25.12
C GLY A 550 -15.26 27.41 24.68
N THR A 551 -14.95 27.49 23.39
CA THR A 551 -13.82 28.30 22.87
C THR A 551 -14.29 29.49 22.04
N GLY A 552 -15.50 29.42 21.44
CA GLY A 552 -16.00 30.42 20.49
C GLY A 552 -15.31 30.46 19.15
N ILE A 553 -14.41 29.50 18.87
CA ILE A 553 -13.68 29.40 17.60
C ILE A 553 -14.60 28.88 16.50
N THR A 554 -14.68 29.65 15.43
CA THR A 554 -15.42 29.25 14.22
C THR A 554 -14.48 28.60 13.21
N VAL A 555 -14.85 27.43 12.67
CA VAL A 555 -14.02 26.62 11.78
C VAL A 555 -14.83 25.98 10.66
N ASP A 556 -14.26 25.93 9.46
CA ASP A 556 -14.78 25.16 8.34
C ASP A 556 -14.60 23.65 8.59
N ALA A 557 -15.62 22.85 8.25
CA ALA A 557 -15.53 21.39 8.27
C ALA A 557 -16.06 20.80 6.97
N ILE A 558 -15.47 19.68 6.56
CA ILE A 558 -15.91 18.92 5.40
C ILE A 558 -15.99 17.44 5.75
N TRP A 559 -17.10 16.81 5.37
CA TRP A 559 -17.31 15.37 5.47
C TRP A 559 -17.51 14.78 4.08
N PHE A 560 -16.46 14.14 3.58
CA PHE A 560 -16.50 13.51 2.27
C PHE A 560 -17.38 12.26 2.26
N ARG A 561 -18.13 12.06 1.16
CA ARG A 561 -19.03 10.92 0.96
C ARG A 561 -20.16 10.83 2.00
N HIS A 562 -20.51 11.94 2.60
CA HIS A 562 -21.65 12.09 3.49
C HIS A 562 -22.63 13.11 2.88
N ASN A 563 -23.84 12.65 2.55
CA ASN A 563 -24.83 13.44 1.82
C ASN A 563 -26.11 13.71 2.63
N LYS A 564 -26.01 13.63 3.95
CA LYS A 564 -27.10 13.95 4.87
C LYS A 564 -26.70 15.13 5.73
N MET A 565 -27.66 16.05 5.97
CA MET A 565 -27.49 17.13 6.92
C MET A 565 -27.92 16.67 8.32
N PHE A 566 -27.34 17.26 9.34
CA PHE A 566 -27.79 17.13 10.71
C PHE A 566 -29.11 17.89 10.93
N ILE A 567 -29.99 17.37 11.77
CA ILE A 567 -31.25 18.01 12.17
C ILE A 567 -31.00 18.94 13.37
N ASN A 568 -30.23 18.47 14.35
CA ASN A 568 -29.87 19.24 15.52
C ASN A 568 -28.69 20.18 15.24
N HIS A 569 -28.69 21.34 15.90
CA HIS A 569 -27.57 22.29 15.79
C HIS A 569 -26.36 21.89 16.61
N GLU A 570 -26.51 21.03 17.60
CA GLU A 570 -25.43 20.55 18.46
C GLU A 570 -24.98 19.17 18.04
N ILE A 571 -23.68 19.05 17.75
CA ILE A 571 -23.08 17.81 17.24
C ILE A 571 -21.77 17.49 17.91
N GLU A 572 -21.43 16.21 17.89
CA GLU A 572 -20.13 15.67 18.26
C GLU A 572 -19.44 15.12 17.01
N LEU A 573 -18.18 15.47 16.82
CA LEU A 573 -17.40 15.03 15.66
C LEU A 573 -16.10 14.37 16.06
N VAL A 574 -15.71 13.36 15.28
CA VAL A 574 -14.35 12.84 15.19
C VAL A 574 -13.75 13.36 13.89
N TYR A 575 -12.58 14.00 13.96
CA TYR A 575 -12.01 14.71 12.83
C TYR A 575 -10.46 14.69 12.82
N GLN A 576 -9.90 14.97 11.66
CA GLN A 576 -8.50 15.32 11.47
C GLN A 576 -8.37 16.81 11.17
N LEU A 577 -7.20 17.39 11.45
CA LEU A 577 -6.90 18.77 11.10
C LEU A 577 -6.25 18.83 9.72
N GLN A 578 -6.68 19.77 8.91
CA GLN A 578 -6.02 20.10 7.64
C GLN A 578 -5.96 21.61 7.41
N VAL A 579 -5.04 22.06 6.58
CA VAL A 579 -5.00 23.43 6.09
C VAL A 579 -5.79 23.50 4.78
N ASN A 580 -6.82 24.33 4.75
CA ASN A 580 -7.50 24.70 3.51
C ASN A 580 -6.77 25.89 2.91
N ASP A 581 -6.22 25.73 1.71
CA ASP A 581 -5.54 26.77 0.95
C ASP A 581 -6.41 27.13 -0.26
N PHE A 582 -7.19 28.20 -0.11
CA PHE A 582 -8.05 28.69 -1.17
C PHE A 582 -7.63 30.10 -1.60
N LEU A 583 -7.18 30.25 -2.83
CA LEU A 583 -6.68 31.52 -3.42
C LEU A 583 -5.57 32.17 -2.58
N GLY A 584 -4.69 31.35 -1.97
CA GLY A 584 -3.59 31.82 -1.12
C GLY A 584 -4.01 32.18 0.31
N ASN A 585 -5.30 32.08 0.65
CA ASN A 585 -5.77 32.25 2.01
C ASN A 585 -5.80 30.91 2.75
N GLN A 586 -4.92 30.76 3.72
CA GLN A 586 -4.73 29.52 4.49
C GLN A 586 -5.56 29.57 5.78
N THR A 587 -6.47 28.63 5.94
CA THR A 587 -7.35 28.51 7.10
C THR A 587 -7.37 27.08 7.65
N MET A 588 -7.63 26.95 8.95
CA MET A 588 -7.90 25.67 9.59
C MET A 588 -9.19 25.08 9.01
N GLN A 589 -9.19 23.79 8.73
CA GLN A 589 -10.38 23.03 8.34
C GLN A 589 -10.39 21.68 9.03
N LEU A 590 -11.58 21.22 9.44
CA LEU A 590 -11.79 19.89 9.98
C LEU A 590 -12.16 18.92 8.86
N LEU A 591 -11.40 17.84 8.73
CA LEU A 591 -11.74 16.70 7.89
C LEU A 591 -12.51 15.68 8.74
N VAL A 592 -13.83 15.69 8.63
CA VAL A 592 -14.69 14.86 9.46
C VAL A 592 -14.57 13.39 9.06
N GLN A 593 -14.39 12.53 10.07
CA GLN A 593 -14.30 11.08 9.92
C GLN A 593 -15.61 10.39 10.34
N ASP A 594 -16.23 10.90 11.41
CA ASP A 594 -17.52 10.43 11.93
C ASP A 594 -18.17 11.53 12.76
N GLY A 595 -19.50 11.41 13.01
CA GLY A 595 -20.22 12.40 13.78
C GLY A 595 -21.62 11.96 14.17
N MET A 596 -22.13 12.56 15.23
CA MET A 596 -23.50 12.32 15.73
C MET A 596 -24.11 13.60 16.29
N GLU A 597 -25.41 13.64 16.32
CA GLU A 597 -26.17 14.69 17.01
C GLU A 597 -26.04 14.51 18.52
N CYS A 598 -25.90 15.61 19.25
CA CYS A 598 -26.03 15.57 20.71
C CYS A 598 -27.50 15.28 21.10
N GLU A 599 -27.69 14.42 22.09
CA GLU A 599 -29.02 14.16 22.69
C GLU A 599 -29.61 15.38 23.38
#